data_d83eb10e05d0168d83e1be7d645b25dc
#
_entry.id   d83eb10e05d0168d83e1be7d645b25dc
#
_cell.length_a   1.000
_cell.length_b   1.000
_cell.length_c   1.000
_cell.angle_alpha   90.00
_cell.angle_beta   90.00
_cell.angle_gamma   90.00
#
_symmetry.space_group_name_H-M   'P 1'
#
loop_
_entity.id
_entity.type
_entity.pdbx_description
1 polymer ?
#
loop_
_entity_poly.entity_id
_entity_poly.type
_entity_poly.pdbx_seq_one_letter_code
_entity_poly.pdbx_strand_id
1 'polypeptide(L)'
;MGLTYNEYCTKRRQYQEMGRDMLLQKKHACLFYEPGKGKTYPVIDALRTIDAEKNGNAKVLIISSADAIKQMWKVDIVPQNILPKNTYLVTDRTAIGDISETLLAQKWDVIVVDECHIVKANTSKIHKLVYKLCRYAEYAFGMTGTPRGNSDVDIWCQLQALHVGGQGKFSWSAWTRIYCDFETGYGAYGKFQTPTTIKEKWLPWWNNLLDEYCMFVDYDEDDEMPPLDIDIVKIPYKKTKEYENAYKGIIEVGEYATTTEKMVAISKAHQVCNGYIYLPDKVVHRFHDNSKLAYLDKYVDQDRCVIVYKHIADYEDLCRKFGNKATNKVDEFKTGRYRVLLLQCGNCKSFNLQDCCNTIVFYTLDYSFIKYKQMIHRCWRLGQKRPTKIVVLEHNDTVEQQIWLAVQTKQSIHNMYMSIKRTN
;
A
#
# COMPACT_ATOMS: atom_id res chain seq x y z
N MET A 1 -6.90 8.56 18.47
CA MET A 1 -5.52 8.25 18.92
C MET A 1 -5.39 6.74 18.98
N GLY A 2 -4.23 6.18 18.60
CA GLY A 2 -3.94 4.75 18.82
C GLY A 2 -3.78 4.48 20.32
N LEU A 3 -3.77 3.19 20.73
CA LEU A 3 -3.47 2.80 22.10
C LEU A 3 -2.07 3.34 22.49
N THR A 4 -1.92 3.81 23.73
CA THR A 4 -0.60 4.06 24.30
C THR A 4 0.12 2.72 24.54
N TYR A 5 1.44 2.75 24.72
CA TYR A 5 2.20 1.53 25.00
C TYR A 5 1.76 0.85 26.31
N ASN A 6 1.42 1.63 27.33
CA ASN A 6 0.91 1.07 28.59
C ASN A 6 -0.45 0.39 28.40
N GLU A 7 -1.36 1.00 27.65
CA GLU A 7 -2.64 0.36 27.29
C GLU A 7 -2.44 -0.90 26.44
N TYR A 8 -1.46 -0.89 25.53
CA TYR A 8 -1.08 -2.07 24.78
C TYR A 8 -0.57 -3.17 25.72
N CYS A 9 0.34 -2.89 26.65
CA CYS A 9 0.86 -3.88 27.59
C CYS A 9 -0.23 -4.54 28.44
N THR A 10 -1.30 -3.80 28.78
CA THR A 10 -2.44 -4.34 29.52
C THR A 10 -3.45 -5.11 28.67
N LYS A 11 -3.51 -4.84 27.37
CA LYS A 11 -4.47 -5.42 26.40
C LYS A 11 -3.78 -6.25 25.32
N ARG A 12 -2.53 -6.63 25.54
CA ARG A 12 -1.73 -7.39 24.57
C ARG A 12 -2.44 -8.69 24.21
N ARG A 13 -2.54 -8.96 22.92
CA ARG A 13 -3.10 -10.19 22.38
C ARG A 13 -2.02 -11.25 22.20
N GLN A 14 -2.39 -12.52 22.35
CA GLN A 14 -1.44 -13.63 22.25
C GLN A 14 -0.60 -13.61 20.97
N TYR A 15 -1.21 -13.33 19.82
CA TYR A 15 -0.47 -13.24 18.55
C TYR A 15 0.59 -12.13 18.54
N GLN A 16 0.43 -11.07 19.33
CA GLN A 16 1.44 -10.01 19.43
C GLN A 16 2.66 -10.47 20.22
N GLU A 17 2.46 -11.27 21.25
CA GLU A 17 3.56 -11.91 22.00
C GLU A 17 4.29 -12.92 21.12
N MET A 18 3.55 -13.78 20.42
CA MET A 18 4.12 -14.73 19.46
C MET A 18 4.93 -14.04 18.38
N GLY A 19 4.43 -12.90 17.85
CA GLY A 19 5.15 -12.10 16.86
C GLY A 19 6.46 -11.52 17.38
N ARG A 20 6.47 -10.98 18.60
CA ARG A 20 7.70 -10.53 19.27
C ARG A 20 8.70 -11.70 19.40
N ASP A 21 8.24 -12.84 19.91
CA ASP A 21 9.11 -13.98 20.19
C ASP A 21 9.70 -14.56 18.88
N MET A 22 8.89 -14.62 17.81
CA MET A 22 9.38 -15.01 16.49
C MET A 22 10.46 -14.05 15.98
N LEU A 23 10.26 -12.73 16.10
CA LEU A 23 11.27 -11.75 15.68
C LEU A 23 12.60 -11.96 16.43
N LEU A 24 12.56 -12.15 17.73
CA LEU A 24 13.75 -12.38 18.54
C LEU A 24 14.43 -13.71 18.19
N GLN A 25 13.66 -14.79 18.06
CA GLN A 25 14.19 -16.12 17.77
C GLN A 25 14.80 -16.24 16.37
N LYS A 26 14.09 -15.71 15.36
CA LYS A 26 14.49 -15.84 13.94
C LYS A 26 15.49 -14.78 13.51
N LYS A 27 15.64 -13.69 14.24
CA LYS A 27 16.49 -12.52 13.97
C LYS A 27 16.16 -11.80 12.68
N HIS A 28 15.87 -12.51 11.60
CA HIS A 28 15.40 -11.98 10.30
C HIS A 28 14.01 -12.56 10.04
N ALA A 29 12.97 -11.74 10.19
CA ALA A 29 11.57 -12.18 10.11
C ALA A 29 10.61 -11.06 9.73
N CYS A 30 9.37 -11.43 9.36
CA CYS A 30 8.35 -10.49 8.93
C CYS A 30 7.03 -10.66 9.70
N LEU A 31 6.39 -9.54 10.04
CA LEU A 31 5.02 -9.49 10.56
C LEU A 31 4.07 -8.97 9.47
N PHE A 32 3.24 -9.85 8.96
CA PHE A 32 2.24 -9.55 7.94
C PHE A 32 0.85 -9.49 8.56
N TYR A 33 0.63 -8.45 9.36
CA TYR A 33 -0.62 -8.23 10.10
C TYR A 33 -1.53 -7.28 9.35
N GLU A 34 -2.81 -7.61 9.28
CA GLU A 34 -3.81 -6.70 8.72
C GLU A 34 -3.75 -5.31 9.38
N PRO A 35 -4.15 -4.24 8.65
CA PRO A 35 -4.17 -2.90 9.21
C PRO A 35 -5.00 -2.83 10.50
N GLY A 36 -4.46 -2.23 11.55
CA GLY A 36 -5.13 -2.13 12.85
C GLY A 36 -4.84 -3.26 13.85
N LYS A 37 -4.25 -4.38 13.42
CA LYS A 37 -3.84 -5.48 14.31
C LYS A 37 -2.60 -5.17 15.18
N GLY A 38 -2.09 -3.95 15.14
CA GLY A 38 -1.06 -3.47 16.08
C GLY A 38 0.33 -4.05 15.86
N LYS A 39 0.74 -4.29 14.60
CA LYS A 39 2.07 -4.84 14.23
C LYS A 39 3.28 -4.05 14.75
N THR A 40 3.11 -2.77 15.05
CA THR A 40 4.19 -1.89 15.52
C THR A 40 4.68 -2.25 16.92
N TYR A 41 3.78 -2.60 17.82
CA TYR A 41 4.13 -2.85 19.21
C TYR A 41 4.95 -4.13 19.44
N PRO A 42 4.67 -5.28 18.81
CA PRO A 42 5.57 -6.44 18.85
C PRO A 42 7.00 -6.13 18.41
N VAL A 43 7.15 -5.27 17.39
CA VAL A 43 8.48 -4.79 16.96
C VAL A 43 9.12 -3.95 18.06
N ILE A 44 8.40 -3.01 18.66
CA ILE A 44 8.91 -2.19 19.76
C ILE A 44 9.34 -3.05 20.94
N ASP A 45 8.54 -4.05 21.32
CA ASP A 45 8.89 -5.00 22.38
C ASP A 45 10.19 -5.76 22.06
N ALA A 46 10.35 -6.23 20.82
CA ALA A 46 11.58 -6.88 20.39
C ALA A 46 12.78 -5.92 20.44
N LEU A 47 12.61 -4.67 20.00
CA LEU A 47 13.67 -3.64 20.06
C LEU A 47 14.11 -3.38 21.51
N ARG A 48 13.16 -3.30 22.45
CA ARG A 48 13.46 -3.07 23.89
C ARG A 48 14.19 -4.26 24.50
N THR A 49 13.82 -5.48 24.14
CA THR A 49 14.52 -6.68 24.59
C THR A 49 15.97 -6.70 24.09
N ILE A 50 16.18 -6.44 22.79
CA ILE A 50 17.53 -6.38 22.20
C ILE A 50 18.36 -5.26 22.81
N ASP A 51 17.75 -4.09 23.06
CA ASP A 51 18.46 -2.96 23.69
C ASP A 51 18.89 -3.29 25.11
N ALA A 52 18.05 -3.99 25.89
CA ALA A 52 18.43 -4.46 27.23
C ALA A 52 19.57 -5.48 27.18
N GLU A 53 19.57 -6.42 26.26
CA GLU A 53 20.66 -7.39 26.04
C GLU A 53 21.98 -6.68 25.65
N LYS A 54 21.89 -5.53 24.96
CA LYS A 54 23.04 -4.69 24.58
C LYS A 54 23.34 -3.58 25.58
N ASN A 55 22.85 -3.69 26.79
CA ASN A 55 23.06 -2.71 27.88
C ASN A 55 22.66 -1.26 27.52
N GLY A 56 21.55 -1.10 26.77
CA GLY A 56 21.04 0.21 26.34
C GLY A 56 21.82 0.86 25.20
N ASN A 57 22.58 0.10 24.44
CA ASN A 57 23.45 0.58 23.35
C ASN A 57 23.07 0.08 21.97
N ALA A 58 21.93 -0.58 21.80
CA ALA A 58 21.49 -1.09 20.49
C ALA A 58 21.32 0.06 19.47
N LYS A 59 21.97 -0.05 18.33
CA LYS A 59 21.78 0.85 17.19
C LYS A 59 20.68 0.35 16.29
N VAL A 60 19.58 1.09 16.23
CA VAL A 60 18.36 0.73 15.50
C VAL A 60 18.13 1.68 14.35
N LEU A 61 17.91 1.14 13.16
CA LEU A 61 17.48 1.90 11.98
C LEU A 61 16.05 1.50 11.61
N ILE A 62 15.13 2.45 11.60
CA ILE A 62 13.76 2.25 11.13
C ILE A 62 13.55 3.01 9.82
N ILE A 63 13.27 2.27 8.76
CA ILE A 63 12.95 2.82 7.43
C ILE A 63 11.44 2.69 7.20
N SER A 64 10.78 3.78 6.86
CA SER A 64 9.35 3.80 6.56
C SER A 64 9.00 4.90 5.56
N SER A 65 7.74 4.98 5.16
CA SER A 65 7.28 6.08 4.31
C SER A 65 7.34 7.42 5.05
N ALA A 66 7.45 8.52 4.31
CA ALA A 66 7.52 9.86 4.89
C ALA A 66 6.33 10.19 5.80
N ASP A 67 5.12 9.76 5.40
CA ASP A 67 3.91 10.00 6.17
C ASP A 67 3.86 9.16 7.46
N ALA A 68 4.30 7.89 7.40
CA ALA A 68 4.39 7.04 8.60
C ALA A 68 5.40 7.59 9.60
N ILE A 69 6.56 8.06 9.14
CA ILE A 69 7.56 8.70 10.00
C ILE A 69 6.97 9.96 10.65
N LYS A 70 6.29 10.83 9.90
CA LYS A 70 5.76 12.09 10.40
C LYS A 70 4.59 11.93 11.36
N GLN A 71 3.66 11.03 11.06
CA GLN A 71 2.37 10.97 11.76
C GLN A 71 2.32 9.86 12.82
N MET A 72 2.86 8.69 12.56
CA MET A 72 2.84 7.58 13.51
C MET A 72 4.10 7.57 14.37
N TRP A 73 5.29 7.46 13.75
CA TRP A 73 6.52 7.30 14.54
C TRP A 73 6.85 8.54 15.38
N LYS A 74 6.84 9.73 14.77
CA LYS A 74 7.21 10.97 15.49
C LYS A 74 6.10 11.51 16.40
N VAL A 75 4.84 11.30 16.07
CA VAL A 75 3.71 11.86 16.83
C VAL A 75 3.18 10.88 17.87
N ASP A 76 3.02 9.61 17.51
CA ASP A 76 2.40 8.64 18.42
C ASP A 76 3.43 7.82 19.22
N ILE A 77 4.59 7.48 18.65
CA ILE A 77 5.54 6.54 19.27
C ILE A 77 6.66 7.26 20.00
N VAL A 78 7.37 8.19 19.35
CA VAL A 78 8.53 8.89 19.97
C VAL A 78 8.17 9.60 21.29
N PRO A 79 7.03 10.31 21.40
CA PRO A 79 6.68 10.99 22.67
C PRO A 79 6.46 10.04 23.85
N GLN A 80 6.21 8.76 23.60
CA GLN A 80 6.04 7.74 24.67
C GLN A 80 7.37 7.29 25.26
N ASN A 81 8.51 7.69 24.70
CA ASN A 81 9.87 7.34 25.15
C ASN A 81 10.08 5.81 25.30
N ILE A 82 9.58 5.04 24.36
CA ILE A 82 9.59 3.56 24.39
C ILE A 82 10.57 2.93 23.41
N LEU A 83 11.21 3.74 22.56
CA LEU A 83 12.24 3.28 21.64
C LEU A 83 13.63 3.29 22.30
N PRO A 84 14.55 2.38 21.88
CA PRO A 84 15.95 2.47 22.24
C PRO A 84 16.54 3.86 21.97
N LYS A 85 17.44 4.31 22.82
CA LYS A 85 18.04 5.66 22.73
C LYS A 85 18.71 5.93 21.38
N ASN A 86 19.36 4.95 20.81
CA ASN A 86 20.07 5.06 19.53
C ASN A 86 19.19 4.61 18.35
N THR A 87 17.91 5.01 18.33
CA THR A 87 16.99 4.73 17.22
C THR A 87 16.98 5.89 16.22
N TYR A 88 17.20 5.54 14.95
CA TYR A 88 17.19 6.46 13.81
C TYR A 88 15.96 6.20 12.94
N LEU A 89 15.14 7.24 12.75
CA LEU A 89 13.94 7.18 11.91
C LEU A 89 14.23 7.85 10.57
N VAL A 90 14.18 7.09 9.50
CA VAL A 90 14.53 7.55 8.16
C VAL A 90 13.42 7.25 7.17
N THR A 91 13.07 8.22 6.32
CA THR A 91 12.10 7.96 5.25
C THR A 91 12.74 7.16 4.12
N ASP A 92 11.94 6.36 3.42
CA ASP A 92 12.38 5.60 2.24
C ASP A 92 13.07 6.48 1.20
N ARG A 93 12.55 7.69 0.95
CA ARG A 93 13.13 8.65 0.00
C ARG A 93 14.46 9.22 0.49
N THR A 94 14.55 9.60 1.77
CA THR A 94 15.77 10.11 2.36
C THR A 94 16.86 9.04 2.39
N ALA A 95 16.49 7.79 2.69
CA ALA A 95 17.43 6.68 2.76
C ALA A 95 18.14 6.41 1.42
N ILE A 96 17.46 6.55 0.28
CA ILE A 96 18.05 6.35 -1.06
C ILE A 96 18.72 7.60 -1.64
N GLY A 97 18.64 8.72 -0.94
CA GLY A 97 19.22 10.01 -1.34
C GLY A 97 20.58 10.26 -0.67
N ASP A 98 20.75 11.49 -0.18
CA ASP A 98 22.03 12.02 0.30
C ASP A 98 22.65 11.28 1.48
N ILE A 99 21.88 10.52 2.26
CA ILE A 99 22.38 9.80 3.44
C ILE A 99 22.64 8.31 3.21
N SER A 100 22.47 7.79 1.99
CA SER A 100 22.61 6.35 1.72
C SER A 100 24.00 5.81 2.07
N GLU A 101 25.04 6.57 1.75
CA GLU A 101 26.43 6.19 2.08
C GLU A 101 26.69 6.25 3.59
N THR A 102 26.17 7.27 4.27
CA THR A 102 26.24 7.39 5.74
C THR A 102 25.57 6.21 6.43
N LEU A 103 24.40 5.77 5.93
CA LEU A 103 23.70 4.59 6.48
C LEU A 103 24.51 3.31 6.27
N LEU A 104 25.15 3.14 5.11
CA LEU A 104 25.96 1.98 4.79
C LEU A 104 27.30 1.95 5.53
N ALA A 105 27.84 3.10 5.90
CA ALA A 105 29.08 3.22 6.67
C ALA A 105 28.90 2.86 8.15
N GLN A 106 27.67 2.85 8.65
CA GLN A 106 27.37 2.53 10.05
C GLN A 106 27.07 1.03 10.22
N LYS A 107 27.48 0.50 11.38
CA LYS A 107 27.03 -0.84 11.80
C LYS A 107 25.75 -0.72 12.58
N TRP A 108 24.71 -1.39 12.09
CA TRP A 108 23.39 -1.46 12.71
C TRP A 108 23.21 -2.79 13.42
N ASP A 109 22.66 -2.78 14.63
CA ASP A 109 22.26 -4.01 15.32
C ASP A 109 20.91 -4.49 14.81
N VAL A 110 19.96 -3.57 14.64
CA VAL A 110 18.61 -3.87 14.17
C VAL A 110 18.22 -2.95 13.03
N ILE A 111 17.65 -3.53 11.98
CA ILE A 111 17.00 -2.80 10.88
C ILE A 111 15.53 -3.17 10.84
N VAL A 112 14.66 -2.19 10.89
CA VAL A 112 13.22 -2.34 10.74
C VAL A 112 12.77 -1.68 9.46
N VAL A 113 12.04 -2.41 8.61
CA VAL A 113 11.40 -1.86 7.42
C VAL A 113 9.89 -1.90 7.63
N ASP A 114 9.34 -0.74 7.99
CA ASP A 114 7.91 -0.55 8.12
C ASP A 114 7.29 -0.33 6.73
N GLU A 115 6.14 -0.96 6.50
CA GLU A 115 5.55 -1.11 5.18
C GLU A 115 6.53 -1.73 4.18
N CYS A 116 7.10 -2.88 4.54
CA CYS A 116 8.19 -3.53 3.80
C CYS A 116 7.82 -3.89 2.34
N HIS A 117 6.55 -3.78 1.93
CA HIS A 117 6.19 -3.85 0.52
C HIS A 117 6.85 -2.76 -0.36
N ILE A 118 7.48 -1.73 0.25
CA ILE A 118 8.29 -0.75 -0.49
C ILE A 118 9.53 -1.38 -1.16
N VAL A 119 10.02 -2.50 -0.62
CA VAL A 119 11.18 -3.23 -1.18
C VAL A 119 10.79 -4.42 -2.07
N LYS A 120 9.52 -4.54 -2.48
CA LYS A 120 9.03 -5.63 -3.32
C LYS A 120 9.59 -5.68 -4.75
N ALA A 121 10.22 -4.62 -5.22
CA ALA A 121 10.84 -4.56 -6.55
C ALA A 121 12.37 -4.63 -6.42
N ASN A 122 12.97 -5.76 -6.80
CA ASN A 122 14.42 -6.01 -6.69
C ASN A 122 15.30 -5.01 -7.46
N THR A 123 14.75 -4.34 -8.48
CA THR A 123 15.46 -3.32 -9.26
C THR A 123 15.46 -1.95 -8.60
N SER A 124 14.58 -1.72 -7.63
CA SER A 124 14.45 -0.42 -6.97
C SER A 124 15.66 -0.05 -6.12
N LYS A 125 15.94 1.25 -6.04
CA LYS A 125 17.06 1.76 -5.22
C LYS A 125 16.88 1.39 -3.74
N ILE A 126 15.65 1.48 -3.22
CA ILE A 126 15.36 1.15 -1.82
C ILE A 126 15.59 -0.33 -1.51
N HIS A 127 15.18 -1.23 -2.40
CA HIS A 127 15.46 -2.66 -2.25
C HIS A 127 16.97 -2.93 -2.14
N LYS A 128 17.76 -2.38 -3.08
CA LYS A 128 19.22 -2.55 -3.11
C LYS A 128 19.90 -2.00 -1.85
N LEU A 129 19.40 -0.88 -1.34
CA LEU A 129 19.92 -0.30 -0.10
C LEU A 129 19.61 -1.19 1.10
N VAL A 130 18.34 -1.56 1.30
CA VAL A 130 17.90 -2.42 2.41
C VAL A 130 18.65 -3.77 2.37
N TYR A 131 18.76 -4.38 1.19
CA TYR A 131 19.56 -5.61 1.01
C TYR A 131 20.99 -5.48 1.53
N LYS A 132 21.68 -4.38 1.20
CA LYS A 132 23.06 -4.14 1.66
C LYS A 132 23.12 -3.92 3.17
N LEU A 133 22.18 -3.16 3.72
CA LEU A 133 22.10 -2.85 5.15
C LEU A 133 21.82 -4.13 5.97
N CYS A 134 20.81 -4.90 5.59
CA CYS A 134 20.42 -6.12 6.32
C CYS A 134 21.43 -7.25 6.23
N ARG A 135 22.37 -7.22 5.26
CA ARG A 135 23.42 -8.24 5.13
C ARG A 135 24.32 -8.32 6.37
N TYR A 136 24.53 -7.21 7.05
CA TYR A 136 25.46 -7.11 8.17
C TYR A 136 24.76 -6.80 9.51
N ALA A 137 23.46 -6.57 9.51
CA ALA A 137 22.68 -6.39 10.71
C ALA A 137 22.46 -7.75 11.41
N GLU A 138 22.47 -7.73 12.73
CA GLU A 138 22.15 -8.94 13.51
C GLU A 138 20.66 -9.28 13.43
N TYR A 139 19.80 -8.24 13.39
CA TYR A 139 18.36 -8.38 13.28
C TYR A 139 17.81 -7.57 12.11
N ALA A 140 16.87 -8.13 11.35
CA ALA A 140 16.16 -7.44 10.28
C ALA A 140 14.67 -7.79 10.31
N PHE A 141 13.83 -6.80 10.57
CA PHE A 141 12.40 -6.97 10.74
C PHE A 141 11.63 -6.27 9.64
N GLY A 142 10.74 -7.00 8.97
CA GLY A 142 9.78 -6.45 8.03
C GLY A 142 8.38 -6.42 8.65
N MET A 143 7.60 -5.37 8.37
CA MET A 143 6.19 -5.35 8.74
C MET A 143 5.34 -4.67 7.68
N THR A 144 4.21 -5.27 7.33
CA THR A 144 3.20 -4.69 6.43
C THR A 144 1.86 -5.41 6.55
N GLY A 145 0.76 -4.73 6.22
CA GLY A 145 -0.56 -5.34 6.04
C GLY A 145 -0.85 -5.82 4.62
N THR A 146 0.08 -5.57 3.69
CA THR A 146 -0.11 -5.88 2.26
C THR A 146 1.17 -6.47 1.65
N PRO A 147 1.61 -7.66 2.09
CA PRO A 147 2.88 -8.24 1.64
C PRO A 147 2.87 -8.59 0.15
N ARG A 148 1.71 -9.00 -0.38
CA ARG A 148 1.52 -9.39 -1.76
C ARG A 148 0.82 -8.30 -2.56
N GLY A 149 1.49 -7.75 -3.56
CA GLY A 149 0.90 -6.77 -4.48
C GLY A 149 0.35 -7.44 -5.75
N ASN A 150 1.21 -8.10 -6.51
CA ASN A 150 0.86 -8.73 -7.79
C ASN A 150 1.13 -10.24 -7.82
N SER A 151 2.17 -10.71 -7.15
CA SER A 151 2.61 -12.11 -7.20
C SER A 151 3.38 -12.51 -5.93
N ASP A 152 3.69 -13.81 -5.80
CA ASP A 152 4.53 -14.33 -4.72
C ASP A 152 5.97 -13.79 -4.79
N VAL A 153 6.39 -13.38 -5.98
CA VAL A 153 7.67 -12.71 -6.18
C VAL A 153 7.78 -11.41 -5.39
N ASP A 154 6.66 -10.70 -5.21
CA ASP A 154 6.62 -9.49 -4.36
C ASP A 154 6.98 -9.81 -2.90
N ILE A 155 6.50 -10.94 -2.37
CA ILE A 155 6.86 -11.41 -1.03
C ILE A 155 8.32 -11.83 -0.99
N TRP A 156 8.74 -12.66 -1.96
CA TRP A 156 10.13 -13.12 -2.00
C TRP A 156 11.13 -11.96 -2.07
N CYS A 157 10.87 -10.92 -2.84
CA CYS A 157 11.73 -9.74 -2.89
C CYS A 157 11.87 -9.06 -1.51
N GLN A 158 10.81 -9.04 -0.71
CA GLN A 158 10.87 -8.53 0.66
C GLN A 158 11.74 -9.41 1.54
N LEU A 159 11.56 -10.74 1.47
CA LEU A 159 12.39 -11.71 2.21
C LEU A 159 13.85 -11.62 1.79
N GLN A 160 14.13 -11.47 0.48
CA GLN A 160 15.47 -11.30 -0.05
C GLN A 160 16.14 -10.04 0.49
N ALA A 161 15.46 -8.90 0.43
CA ALA A 161 16.01 -7.63 0.89
C ALA A 161 16.35 -7.65 2.39
N LEU A 162 15.56 -8.35 3.18
CA LEU A 162 15.73 -8.52 4.64
C LEU A 162 16.58 -9.73 5.02
N HIS A 163 17.09 -10.48 4.05
CA HIS A 163 17.85 -11.74 4.27
C HIS A 163 17.10 -12.81 5.07
N VAL A 164 15.76 -12.78 5.07
CA VAL A 164 14.90 -13.72 5.80
C VAL A 164 15.08 -15.15 5.27
N GLY A 165 15.20 -16.13 6.16
CA GLY A 165 15.31 -17.54 5.80
C GLY A 165 16.43 -17.86 4.81
N GLY A 166 17.51 -17.05 4.81
CA GLY A 166 18.63 -17.20 3.87
C GLY A 166 18.35 -16.77 2.43
N GLN A 167 17.19 -16.15 2.14
CA GLN A 167 16.82 -15.75 0.77
C GLN A 167 17.74 -14.69 0.17
N GLY A 168 18.44 -13.92 0.98
CA GLY A 168 19.47 -12.99 0.50
C GLY A 168 20.63 -13.62 -0.28
N LYS A 169 20.78 -14.94 -0.27
CA LYS A 169 21.81 -15.67 -1.04
C LYS A 169 21.45 -15.84 -2.51
N PHE A 170 20.19 -15.72 -2.89
CA PHE A 170 19.72 -15.94 -4.24
C PHE A 170 19.69 -14.65 -5.05
N SER A 171 20.12 -14.70 -6.31
CA SER A 171 19.80 -13.66 -7.28
C SER A 171 18.36 -13.81 -7.75
N TRP A 172 17.74 -12.70 -8.14
CA TRP A 172 16.37 -12.70 -8.65
C TRP A 172 16.17 -13.68 -9.82
N SER A 173 17.09 -13.66 -10.78
CA SER A 173 17.00 -14.51 -11.97
C SER A 173 17.19 -16.00 -11.65
N ALA A 174 18.09 -16.35 -10.73
CA ALA A 174 18.27 -17.73 -10.30
C ALA A 174 17.03 -18.24 -9.55
N TRP A 175 16.52 -17.46 -8.61
CA TRP A 175 15.37 -17.84 -7.80
C TRP A 175 14.11 -18.00 -8.65
N THR A 176 13.76 -17.00 -9.47
CA THR A 176 12.54 -17.05 -10.29
C THR A 176 12.58 -18.22 -11.28
N ARG A 177 13.72 -18.49 -11.92
CA ARG A 177 13.88 -19.63 -12.83
C ARG A 177 13.60 -20.97 -12.14
N ILE A 178 14.07 -21.14 -10.91
CA ILE A 178 13.91 -22.39 -10.15
C ILE A 178 12.47 -22.54 -9.66
N TYR A 179 11.93 -21.49 -9.04
CA TYR A 179 10.73 -21.59 -8.21
C TYR A 179 9.45 -21.07 -8.86
N CYS A 180 9.53 -20.20 -9.88
CA CYS A 180 8.34 -19.55 -10.44
C CYS A 180 7.91 -20.12 -11.79
N ASP A 181 6.60 -20.06 -12.04
CA ASP A 181 6.01 -20.10 -13.36
C ASP A 181 6.10 -18.73 -14.03
N PHE A 182 6.01 -18.71 -15.35
CA PHE A 182 6.17 -17.49 -16.14
C PHE A 182 4.99 -17.31 -17.09
N GLU A 183 4.51 -16.08 -17.15
CA GLU A 183 3.58 -15.64 -18.19
C GLU A 183 4.31 -14.86 -19.28
N THR A 184 3.92 -15.10 -20.53
CA THR A 184 4.46 -14.37 -21.67
C THR A 184 3.66 -13.09 -21.90
N GLY A 185 4.32 -11.96 -21.77
CA GLY A 185 3.82 -10.65 -22.19
C GLY A 185 4.39 -10.23 -23.53
N TYR A 186 3.78 -9.22 -24.13
CA TYR A 186 4.25 -8.60 -25.37
C TYR A 186 4.44 -7.10 -25.12
N GLY A 187 5.59 -6.56 -25.42
CA GLY A 187 5.96 -5.15 -25.29
C GLY A 187 6.56 -4.60 -26.59
N ALA A 188 6.93 -3.33 -26.59
CA ALA A 188 7.53 -2.65 -27.74
C ALA A 188 8.78 -3.35 -28.30
N TYR A 189 9.54 -4.02 -27.45
CA TYR A 189 10.77 -4.72 -27.80
C TYR A 189 10.60 -6.23 -27.99
N GLY A 190 9.35 -6.72 -28.13
CA GLY A 190 9.03 -8.11 -28.38
C GLY A 190 8.43 -8.84 -27.17
N LYS A 191 8.59 -10.17 -27.15
CA LYS A 191 8.09 -11.03 -26.07
C LYS A 191 8.97 -10.88 -24.83
N PHE A 192 8.33 -10.77 -23.67
CA PHE A 192 9.00 -10.88 -22.37
C PHE A 192 8.29 -11.87 -21.47
N GLN A 193 9.03 -12.43 -20.52
CA GLN A 193 8.47 -13.35 -19.53
C GLN A 193 8.48 -12.70 -18.15
N THR A 194 7.33 -12.75 -17.48
CA THR A 194 7.14 -12.26 -16.13
C THR A 194 6.89 -13.43 -15.19
N PRO A 195 7.67 -13.59 -14.11
CA PRO A 195 7.39 -14.61 -13.12
C PRO A 195 6.11 -14.25 -12.36
N THR A 196 5.26 -15.22 -12.13
CA THR A 196 3.92 -15.01 -11.57
C THR A 196 3.73 -15.71 -10.24
N THR A 197 3.64 -17.02 -10.24
CA THR A 197 3.32 -17.85 -9.08
C THR A 197 4.45 -18.84 -8.78
N ILE A 198 4.46 -19.36 -7.58
CA ILE A 198 5.35 -20.47 -7.23
C ILE A 198 4.86 -21.73 -7.94
N LYS A 199 5.78 -22.45 -8.59
CA LYS A 199 5.50 -23.77 -9.21
C LYS A 199 4.92 -24.71 -8.16
N GLU A 200 3.89 -25.47 -8.53
CA GLU A 200 3.15 -26.36 -7.63
C GLU A 200 4.06 -27.27 -6.80
N LYS A 201 5.06 -27.88 -7.43
CA LYS A 201 6.04 -28.75 -6.74
C LYS A 201 6.84 -28.08 -5.62
N TRP A 202 6.93 -26.73 -5.63
CA TRP A 202 7.66 -25.95 -4.63
C TRP A 202 6.75 -25.28 -3.60
N LEU A 203 5.41 -25.38 -3.73
CA LEU A 203 4.47 -24.78 -2.78
C LEU A 203 4.68 -25.28 -1.34
N PRO A 204 4.89 -26.58 -1.07
CA PRO A 204 5.15 -27.03 0.31
C PRO A 204 6.38 -26.37 0.93
N TRP A 205 7.49 -26.31 0.18
CA TRP A 205 8.70 -25.62 0.65
C TRP A 205 8.46 -24.12 0.88
N TRP A 206 7.78 -23.46 -0.06
CA TRP A 206 7.46 -22.04 0.04
C TRP A 206 6.58 -21.74 1.26
N ASN A 207 5.57 -22.55 1.49
CA ASN A 207 4.69 -22.41 2.64
C ASN A 207 5.45 -22.62 3.95
N ASN A 208 6.28 -23.65 4.04
CA ASN A 208 7.13 -23.89 5.23
C ASN A 208 8.07 -22.70 5.49
N LEU A 209 8.70 -22.13 4.47
CA LEU A 209 9.54 -20.94 4.62
C LEU A 209 8.76 -19.77 5.22
N LEU A 210 7.54 -19.54 4.71
CA LEU A 210 6.70 -18.46 5.19
C LEU A 210 6.18 -18.71 6.61
N ASP A 211 5.79 -19.94 6.94
CA ASP A 211 5.34 -20.30 8.28
C ASP A 211 6.45 -20.19 9.32
N GLU A 212 7.68 -20.46 8.90
CA GLU A 212 8.83 -20.39 9.79
C GLU A 212 9.31 -18.96 10.08
N TYR A 213 9.24 -18.05 9.11
CA TYR A 213 9.85 -16.72 9.20
C TYR A 213 8.88 -15.55 9.07
N CYS A 214 7.61 -15.81 8.76
CA CYS A 214 6.59 -14.79 8.59
C CYS A 214 5.36 -15.12 9.42
N MET A 215 4.88 -14.17 10.19
CA MET A 215 3.63 -14.32 10.91
C MET A 215 2.53 -13.56 10.20
N PHE A 216 1.47 -14.26 9.82
CA PHE A 216 0.29 -13.70 9.17
C PHE A 216 -0.83 -13.57 10.20
N VAL A 217 -1.39 -12.38 10.35
CA VAL A 217 -2.53 -12.13 11.25
C VAL A 217 -3.59 -11.36 10.47
N ASP A 218 -4.71 -12.01 10.27
CA ASP A 218 -5.90 -11.46 9.65
C ASP A 218 -6.93 -11.04 10.72
N TYR A 219 -8.04 -10.43 10.32
CA TYR A 219 -9.18 -10.21 11.20
C TYR A 219 -9.83 -11.53 11.58
N ASP A 220 -10.23 -11.67 12.84
CA ASP A 220 -10.94 -12.80 13.41
C ASP A 220 -12.33 -12.37 13.91
N GLU A 221 -13.13 -13.32 14.39
CA GLU A 221 -14.47 -13.08 14.89
C GLU A 221 -14.52 -12.18 16.14
N ASP A 222 -13.42 -12.16 16.92
CA ASP A 222 -13.28 -11.32 18.11
C ASP A 222 -12.92 -9.87 17.75
N ASP A 223 -12.61 -9.59 16.48
CA ASP A 223 -12.40 -8.24 16.03
C ASP A 223 -13.75 -7.56 15.74
N GLU A 224 -14.10 -6.57 16.50
CA GLU A 224 -15.29 -5.74 16.29
C GLU A 224 -15.13 -4.85 15.04
N MET A 225 -14.98 -5.51 13.88
CA MET A 225 -14.93 -4.79 12.60
C MET A 225 -16.34 -4.39 12.18
N PRO A 226 -16.55 -3.14 11.73
CA PRO A 226 -17.87 -2.73 11.26
C PRO A 226 -18.22 -3.48 9.97
N PRO A 227 -19.52 -3.69 9.68
CA PRO A 227 -19.94 -4.18 8.38
C PRO A 227 -19.36 -3.34 7.24
N LEU A 228 -18.92 -4.01 6.18
CA LEU A 228 -18.37 -3.38 4.98
C LEU A 228 -19.34 -3.59 3.82
N ASP A 229 -19.87 -2.48 3.30
CA ASP A 229 -20.71 -2.45 2.10
C ASP A 229 -19.93 -1.86 0.92
N ILE A 230 -19.89 -2.59 -0.20
CA ILE A 230 -19.22 -2.15 -1.43
C ILE A 230 -20.25 -1.98 -2.53
N ASP A 231 -20.51 -0.75 -2.90
CA ASP A 231 -21.45 -0.34 -3.94
C ASP A 231 -20.70 0.06 -5.23
N ILE A 232 -20.97 -0.64 -6.33
CA ILE A 232 -20.40 -0.33 -7.63
C ILE A 232 -21.44 0.40 -8.46
N VAL A 233 -21.23 1.69 -8.63
CA VAL A 233 -22.13 2.55 -9.39
C VAL A 233 -21.69 2.60 -10.84
N LYS A 234 -22.45 1.92 -11.68
CA LYS A 234 -22.26 1.88 -13.12
C LYS A 234 -22.89 3.11 -13.78
N ILE A 235 -22.07 3.94 -14.38
CA ILE A 235 -22.46 5.19 -14.99
C ILE A 235 -22.51 5.01 -16.51
N PRO A 236 -23.64 5.31 -17.17
CA PRO A 236 -23.74 5.25 -18.63
C PRO A 236 -22.65 6.11 -19.29
N TYR A 237 -21.95 5.53 -20.23
CA TYR A 237 -20.91 6.22 -21.00
C TYR A 237 -21.04 5.95 -22.47
N LYS A 238 -21.16 7.01 -23.27
CA LYS A 238 -21.12 6.92 -24.71
C LYS A 238 -19.68 7.05 -25.16
N LYS A 239 -19.10 5.95 -25.67
CA LYS A 239 -17.72 5.96 -26.18
C LYS A 239 -17.57 7.03 -27.26
N THR A 240 -16.65 7.95 -27.03
CA THR A 240 -16.29 8.97 -28.01
C THR A 240 -15.21 8.44 -28.95
N LYS A 241 -15.02 9.10 -30.10
CA LYS A 241 -13.95 8.77 -31.04
C LYS A 241 -12.57 8.87 -30.38
N GLU A 242 -12.39 9.88 -29.53
CA GLU A 242 -11.16 10.12 -28.77
C GLU A 242 -10.86 8.97 -27.81
N TYR A 243 -11.91 8.42 -27.13
CA TYR A 243 -11.76 7.26 -26.27
C TYR A 243 -11.35 6.01 -27.06
N GLU A 244 -12.02 5.74 -28.16
CA GLU A 244 -11.71 4.56 -29.01
C GLU A 244 -10.30 4.66 -29.60
N ASN A 245 -9.89 5.83 -30.06
CA ASN A 245 -8.55 6.08 -30.54
C ASN A 245 -7.52 5.89 -29.43
N ALA A 246 -7.72 6.50 -28.27
CA ALA A 246 -6.83 6.35 -27.12
C ALA A 246 -6.69 4.89 -26.68
N TYR A 247 -7.78 4.12 -26.68
CA TYR A 247 -7.76 2.70 -26.36
C TYR A 247 -6.93 1.87 -27.35
N LYS A 248 -6.91 2.27 -28.62
CA LYS A 248 -6.06 1.69 -29.69
C LYS A 248 -4.62 2.21 -29.66
N GLY A 249 -4.31 3.14 -28.78
CA GLY A 249 -2.98 3.77 -28.68
C GLY A 249 -2.78 4.96 -29.62
N ILE A 250 -3.85 5.49 -30.21
CA ILE A 250 -3.82 6.66 -31.10
C ILE A 250 -4.27 7.88 -30.29
N ILE A 251 -3.42 8.89 -30.20
CA ILE A 251 -3.71 10.15 -29.52
C ILE A 251 -3.68 11.27 -30.53
N GLU A 252 -4.83 11.89 -30.76
CA GLU A 252 -5.01 13.02 -31.66
C GLU A 252 -5.76 14.13 -30.91
N VAL A 253 -5.11 15.29 -30.73
CA VAL A 253 -5.67 16.46 -30.05
C VAL A 253 -5.18 17.74 -30.74
N GLY A 254 -6.05 18.42 -31.49
CA GLY A 254 -5.65 19.55 -32.29
C GLY A 254 -4.59 19.17 -33.33
N GLU A 255 -3.45 19.85 -33.29
CA GLU A 255 -2.29 19.55 -34.16
C GLU A 255 -1.39 18.44 -33.58
N TYR A 256 -1.62 18.00 -32.33
CA TYR A 256 -0.83 16.94 -31.69
C TYR A 256 -1.35 15.57 -32.08
N ALA A 257 -0.50 14.76 -32.69
CA ALA A 257 -0.78 13.37 -33.04
C ALA A 257 0.39 12.46 -32.66
N THR A 258 0.11 11.34 -32.01
CA THR A 258 1.11 10.33 -31.64
C THR A 258 0.47 8.96 -31.46
N THR A 259 1.30 7.92 -31.48
CA THR A 259 0.91 6.55 -31.11
C THR A 259 1.61 6.14 -29.84
N THR A 260 0.98 5.28 -29.03
CA THR A 260 1.50 4.86 -27.74
C THR A 260 1.45 3.34 -27.59
N GLU A 261 2.29 2.80 -26.71
CA GLU A 261 2.25 1.40 -26.33
C GLU A 261 0.97 1.05 -25.55
N LYS A 262 0.60 -0.23 -25.56
CA LYS A 262 -0.65 -0.75 -24.97
C LYS A 262 -0.88 -0.30 -23.51
N MET A 263 0.16 -0.31 -22.67
CA MET A 263 0.04 0.11 -21.27
C MET A 263 -0.27 1.61 -21.14
N VAL A 264 0.37 2.43 -21.98
CA VAL A 264 0.14 3.88 -22.03
C VAL A 264 -1.24 4.14 -22.63
N ALA A 265 -1.65 3.42 -23.67
CA ALA A 265 -2.96 3.50 -24.29
C ALA A 265 -4.10 3.31 -23.29
N ILE A 266 -4.03 2.29 -22.45
CA ILE A 266 -5.01 2.04 -21.39
C ILE A 266 -5.07 3.22 -20.40
N SER A 267 -3.92 3.77 -20.02
CA SER A 267 -3.87 4.94 -19.13
C SER A 267 -4.46 6.19 -19.80
N LYS A 268 -4.22 6.38 -21.10
CA LYS A 268 -4.79 7.48 -21.88
C LYS A 268 -6.30 7.33 -22.07
N ALA A 269 -6.77 6.12 -22.39
CA ALA A 269 -8.21 5.83 -22.45
C ALA A 269 -8.92 6.10 -21.12
N HIS A 270 -8.28 5.78 -20.00
CA HIS A 270 -8.78 6.10 -18.66
C HIS A 270 -8.89 7.62 -18.42
N GLN A 271 -7.94 8.41 -18.91
CA GLN A 271 -8.02 9.88 -18.85
C GLN A 271 -9.17 10.41 -19.72
N VAL A 272 -9.30 9.91 -20.95
CA VAL A 272 -10.34 10.37 -21.89
C VAL A 272 -11.74 10.05 -21.41
N CYS A 273 -11.98 8.86 -20.83
CA CYS A 273 -13.31 8.56 -20.29
C CYS A 273 -13.66 9.43 -19.05
N ASN A 274 -12.67 10.00 -18.38
CA ASN A 274 -12.85 11.00 -17.33
C ASN A 274 -12.90 12.45 -17.86
N GLY A 275 -12.94 12.65 -19.18
CA GLY A 275 -13.17 13.94 -19.83
C GLY A 275 -11.93 14.75 -20.18
N TYR A 276 -10.72 14.21 -19.99
CA TYR A 276 -9.48 14.92 -20.25
C TYR A 276 -8.36 13.98 -20.72
N ILE A 277 -7.26 14.56 -21.21
CA ILE A 277 -6.01 13.85 -21.49
C ILE A 277 -4.81 14.75 -21.16
N TYR A 278 -3.74 14.14 -20.61
CA TYR A 278 -2.46 14.82 -20.45
C TYR A 278 -1.64 14.69 -21.73
N LEU A 279 -1.23 15.83 -22.28
CA LEU A 279 -0.29 15.96 -23.39
C LEU A 279 1.15 16.09 -22.83
N PRO A 280 2.18 16.13 -23.69
CA PRO A 280 3.54 16.52 -23.31
C PRO A 280 3.55 17.80 -22.47
N ASP A 281 4.60 17.99 -21.66
CA ASP A 281 4.76 19.14 -20.76
C ASP A 281 3.65 19.30 -19.70
N LYS A 282 2.90 18.21 -19.44
CA LYS A 282 1.81 18.15 -18.47
C LYS A 282 0.61 19.05 -18.80
N VAL A 283 0.49 19.49 -20.02
CA VAL A 283 -0.68 20.24 -20.51
C VAL A 283 -1.91 19.32 -20.43
N VAL A 284 -2.99 19.82 -19.84
CA VAL A 284 -4.26 19.10 -19.75
C VAL A 284 -5.19 19.60 -20.84
N HIS A 285 -5.56 18.73 -21.76
CA HIS A 285 -6.63 19.00 -22.72
C HIS A 285 -7.94 18.41 -22.19
N ARG A 286 -9.02 19.18 -22.16
CA ARG A 286 -10.34 18.75 -21.70
C ARG A 286 -11.27 18.61 -22.88
N PHE A 287 -12.00 17.49 -22.93
CA PHE A 287 -12.99 17.20 -23.97
C PHE A 287 -14.41 17.54 -23.51
N HIS A 288 -14.74 17.17 -22.27
CA HIS A 288 -16.05 17.35 -21.66
C HIS A 288 -15.93 17.25 -20.12
N ASP A 289 -16.98 17.63 -19.41
CA ASP A 289 -17.07 17.40 -17.99
C ASP A 289 -17.27 15.91 -17.68
N ASN A 290 -16.62 15.42 -16.62
CA ASN A 290 -16.76 14.04 -16.19
C ASN A 290 -18.18 13.79 -15.63
N SER A 291 -18.93 12.89 -16.27
CA SER A 291 -20.31 12.56 -15.88
C SER A 291 -20.44 12.02 -14.46
N LYS A 292 -19.37 11.46 -13.88
CA LYS A 292 -19.31 11.00 -12.48
C LYS A 292 -19.58 12.12 -11.48
N LEU A 293 -19.30 13.39 -11.83
CA LEU A 293 -19.54 14.54 -10.95
C LEU A 293 -21.00 14.63 -10.51
N ALA A 294 -21.95 14.31 -11.40
CA ALA A 294 -23.38 14.35 -11.09
C ALA A 294 -23.82 13.31 -10.03
N TYR A 295 -23.04 12.23 -9.89
CA TYR A 295 -23.38 11.15 -8.95
C TYR A 295 -22.85 11.39 -7.53
N LEU A 296 -21.97 12.38 -7.33
CA LEU A 296 -21.31 12.62 -6.05
C LEU A 296 -22.23 13.28 -5.00
N ASP A 297 -23.17 14.12 -5.42
CA ASP A 297 -24.05 14.87 -4.50
C ASP A 297 -24.83 13.94 -3.57
N LYS A 298 -25.32 12.83 -4.09
CA LYS A 298 -26.04 11.79 -3.34
C LYS A 298 -25.27 11.33 -2.08
N TYR A 299 -23.95 11.26 -2.12
CA TYR A 299 -23.13 10.78 -1.00
C TYR A 299 -22.70 11.92 -0.07
N VAL A 300 -22.42 13.09 -0.63
CA VAL A 300 -22.03 14.29 0.14
C VAL A 300 -23.17 14.87 0.96
N ASP A 301 -24.39 14.80 0.44
CA ASP A 301 -25.57 15.32 1.14
C ASP A 301 -26.00 14.43 2.30
N GLN A 302 -25.74 13.12 2.24
CA GLN A 302 -26.10 12.17 3.31
C GLN A 302 -25.17 12.29 4.52
N ASP A 303 -23.85 12.33 4.32
CA ASP A 303 -22.86 12.38 5.41
C ASP A 303 -21.53 12.97 4.92
N ARG A 304 -20.58 13.07 5.84
CA ARG A 304 -19.20 13.40 5.52
C ARG A 304 -18.56 12.24 4.81
N CYS A 305 -17.87 12.50 3.71
CA CYS A 305 -17.24 11.45 2.92
C CYS A 305 -15.81 11.79 2.49
N VAL A 306 -15.05 10.73 2.20
CA VAL A 306 -13.77 10.82 1.51
C VAL A 306 -14.01 10.58 0.02
N ILE A 307 -13.53 11.46 -0.84
CA ILE A 307 -13.52 11.25 -2.29
C ILE A 307 -12.09 11.01 -2.73
N VAL A 308 -11.86 9.82 -3.30
CA VAL A 308 -10.54 9.38 -3.77
C VAL A 308 -10.41 9.65 -5.25
N TYR A 309 -9.35 10.34 -5.63
CA TYR A 309 -9.04 10.68 -7.01
C TYR A 309 -7.61 10.27 -7.40
N LYS A 310 -7.33 10.18 -8.69
CA LYS A 310 -6.02 9.75 -9.21
C LYS A 310 -5.17 10.91 -9.74
N HIS A 311 -5.76 11.75 -10.59
CA HIS A 311 -5.04 12.78 -11.34
C HIS A 311 -5.33 14.20 -10.83
N ILE A 312 -4.42 15.14 -11.12
CA ILE A 312 -4.62 16.56 -10.74
C ILE A 312 -5.86 17.14 -11.42
N ALA A 313 -6.14 16.75 -12.68
CA ALA A 313 -7.36 17.18 -13.36
C ALA A 313 -8.64 16.75 -12.64
N ASP A 314 -8.67 15.54 -12.06
CA ASP A 314 -9.79 15.10 -11.20
C ASP A 314 -9.94 16.01 -9.99
N TYR A 315 -8.82 16.36 -9.33
CA TYR A 315 -8.83 17.25 -8.17
C TYR A 315 -9.38 18.64 -8.50
N GLU A 316 -8.99 19.21 -9.64
CA GLU A 316 -9.50 20.51 -10.10
C GLU A 316 -11.01 20.49 -10.32
N ASP A 317 -11.54 19.41 -10.92
CA ASP A 317 -12.97 19.24 -11.15
C ASP A 317 -13.73 19.09 -9.82
N LEU A 318 -13.20 18.32 -8.88
CA LEU A 318 -13.78 18.15 -7.55
C LEU A 318 -13.75 19.46 -6.74
N CYS A 319 -12.65 20.21 -6.81
CA CYS A 319 -12.56 21.52 -6.18
C CYS A 319 -13.58 22.52 -6.77
N ARG A 320 -13.75 22.52 -8.10
CA ARG A 320 -14.77 23.38 -8.76
C ARG A 320 -16.17 23.01 -8.32
N LYS A 321 -16.47 21.69 -8.18
CA LYS A 321 -17.78 21.22 -7.76
C LYS A 321 -18.12 21.55 -6.30
N PHE A 322 -17.20 21.27 -5.39
CA PHE A 322 -17.48 21.34 -3.94
C PHE A 322 -17.05 22.64 -3.26
N GLY A 323 -16.12 23.39 -3.87
CA GLY A 323 -15.67 24.68 -3.37
C GLY A 323 -15.29 24.64 -1.88
N ASN A 324 -15.93 25.50 -1.09
CA ASN A 324 -15.68 25.62 0.35
C ASN A 324 -16.20 24.45 1.22
N LYS A 325 -16.93 23.49 0.65
CA LYS A 325 -17.37 22.27 1.33
C LYS A 325 -16.26 21.21 1.40
N ALA A 326 -15.18 21.34 0.61
CA ALA A 326 -14.10 20.37 0.49
C ALA A 326 -12.77 20.89 1.02
N THR A 327 -11.94 19.96 1.51
CA THR A 327 -10.53 20.18 1.86
C THR A 327 -9.69 18.98 1.40
N ASN A 328 -8.40 19.18 1.19
CA ASN A 328 -7.43 18.10 1.00
C ASN A 328 -6.55 17.88 2.23
N LYS A 329 -6.82 18.57 3.34
CA LYS A 329 -6.08 18.46 4.60
C LYS A 329 -6.88 17.64 5.61
N VAL A 330 -6.29 16.54 6.03
CA VAL A 330 -6.91 15.58 6.97
C VAL A 330 -7.25 16.25 8.30
N ASP A 331 -6.35 17.07 8.84
CA ASP A 331 -6.57 17.71 10.13
C ASP A 331 -7.74 18.71 10.08
N GLU A 332 -7.86 19.48 9.01
CA GLU A 332 -9.00 20.36 8.80
C GLU A 332 -10.32 19.58 8.67
N PHE A 333 -10.29 18.43 7.94
CA PHE A 333 -11.46 17.57 7.84
C PHE A 333 -11.89 17.02 9.20
N LYS A 334 -10.95 16.62 10.04
CA LYS A 334 -11.23 16.10 11.39
C LYS A 334 -11.96 17.11 12.29
N THR A 335 -11.79 18.40 12.09
CA THR A 335 -12.51 19.43 12.88
C THR A 335 -14.01 19.43 12.69
N GLY A 336 -14.53 18.77 11.65
CA GLY A 336 -15.95 18.76 11.32
C GLY A 336 -16.42 19.92 10.41
N ARG A 337 -15.52 20.86 10.09
CA ARG A 337 -15.85 22.04 9.26
C ARG A 337 -16.20 21.67 7.82
N TYR A 338 -15.54 20.66 7.25
CA TYR A 338 -15.68 20.26 5.85
C TYR A 338 -16.50 18.99 5.72
N ARG A 339 -17.31 18.93 4.66
CA ARG A 339 -18.14 17.76 4.32
C ARG A 339 -17.34 16.72 3.52
N VAL A 340 -16.39 17.15 2.71
CA VAL A 340 -15.64 16.34 1.77
C VAL A 340 -14.14 16.42 2.04
N LEU A 341 -13.51 15.26 2.15
CA LEU A 341 -12.05 15.13 2.13
C LEU A 341 -11.61 14.61 0.76
N LEU A 342 -10.83 15.38 0.04
CA LEU A 342 -10.27 15.00 -1.26
C LEU A 342 -8.90 14.36 -1.06
N LEU A 343 -8.77 13.07 -1.39
CA LEU A 343 -7.52 12.32 -1.24
C LEU A 343 -7.05 11.74 -2.56
N GLN A 344 -5.78 11.97 -2.89
CA GLN A 344 -5.16 11.32 -4.04
C GLN A 344 -4.82 9.86 -3.72
N CYS A 345 -5.06 8.95 -4.67
CA CYS A 345 -4.82 7.51 -4.54
C CYS A 345 -3.42 7.12 -4.03
N GLY A 346 -2.41 7.96 -4.18
CA GLY A 346 -1.05 7.72 -3.71
C GLY A 346 -0.75 8.26 -2.31
N ASN A 347 -1.59 9.13 -1.76
CA ASN A 347 -1.35 9.88 -0.52
C ASN A 347 -2.19 9.36 0.64
N CYS A 348 -2.38 8.04 0.72
CA CYS A 348 -3.30 7.42 1.68
C CYS A 348 -2.60 6.93 2.96
N LYS A 349 -1.41 7.42 3.26
CA LYS A 349 -0.57 6.82 4.30
C LYS A 349 -0.75 7.51 5.65
N SER A 350 -0.82 6.68 6.72
CA SER A 350 -0.55 7.03 8.12
C SER A 350 -1.53 7.97 8.84
N PHE A 351 -2.80 8.07 8.43
CA PHE A 351 -3.83 8.75 9.21
C PHE A 351 -5.07 7.86 9.39
N ASN A 352 -5.90 8.18 10.36
CA ASN A 352 -7.11 7.45 10.72
C ASN A 352 -8.33 8.36 10.58
N LEU A 353 -9.42 7.83 10.04
CA LEU A 353 -10.67 8.57 9.79
C LEU A 353 -11.91 7.87 10.39
N GLN A 354 -11.74 6.71 11.04
CA GLN A 354 -12.86 5.93 11.59
C GLN A 354 -13.75 6.71 12.57
N ASP A 355 -13.17 7.69 13.26
CA ASP A 355 -13.94 8.50 14.24
C ASP A 355 -14.79 9.60 13.59
N CYS A 356 -14.52 9.93 12.33
CA CYS A 356 -15.16 11.08 11.69
C CYS A 356 -15.79 10.79 10.33
N CYS A 357 -15.54 9.61 9.74
CA CYS A 357 -16.07 9.26 8.43
C CYS A 357 -16.21 7.73 8.28
N ASN A 358 -17.27 7.28 7.61
CA ASN A 358 -17.50 5.88 7.28
C ASN A 358 -17.79 5.66 5.78
N THR A 359 -17.72 6.69 4.95
CA THR A 359 -18.01 6.61 3.51
C THR A 359 -16.80 7.02 2.70
N ILE A 360 -16.38 6.15 1.78
CA ILE A 360 -15.30 6.41 0.82
C ILE A 360 -15.84 6.24 -0.59
N VAL A 361 -15.69 7.26 -1.41
CA VAL A 361 -16.10 7.25 -2.82
C VAL A 361 -14.84 7.27 -3.69
N PHE A 362 -14.59 6.20 -4.43
CA PHE A 362 -13.57 6.17 -5.46
C PHE A 362 -14.11 6.82 -6.75
N TYR A 363 -13.79 8.08 -6.91
CA TYR A 363 -14.10 8.86 -8.12
C TYR A 363 -13.26 8.39 -9.30
N THR A 364 -11.97 8.16 -9.06
CA THR A 364 -11.07 7.54 -10.04
C THR A 364 -10.22 6.49 -9.34
N LEU A 365 -10.30 5.24 -9.80
CA LEU A 365 -9.59 4.10 -9.22
C LEU A 365 -8.19 3.92 -9.85
N ASP A 366 -7.25 3.43 -9.06
CA ASP A 366 -5.91 3.00 -9.53
C ASP A 366 -5.87 1.47 -9.66
N TYR A 367 -5.02 0.93 -10.53
CA TYR A 367 -4.76 -0.51 -10.66
C TYR A 367 -4.12 -1.16 -9.42
N SER A 368 -3.69 -0.36 -8.45
CA SER A 368 -2.98 -0.83 -7.26
C SER A 368 -3.94 -1.30 -6.18
N PHE A 369 -4.04 -2.63 -6.00
CA PHE A 369 -4.76 -3.22 -4.87
C PHE A 369 -4.24 -2.72 -3.52
N ILE A 370 -2.93 -2.53 -3.37
CA ILE A 370 -2.32 -2.02 -2.13
C ILE A 370 -2.89 -0.64 -1.78
N LYS A 371 -2.93 0.28 -2.75
CA LYS A 371 -3.48 1.62 -2.53
C LYS A 371 -4.98 1.59 -2.20
N TYR A 372 -5.74 0.75 -2.92
CA TYR A 372 -7.15 0.53 -2.68
C TYR A 372 -7.38 0.03 -1.24
N LYS A 373 -6.68 -1.03 -0.84
CA LYS A 373 -6.76 -1.62 0.51
C LYS A 373 -6.36 -0.60 1.58
N GLN A 374 -5.24 0.10 1.41
CA GLN A 374 -4.80 1.12 2.35
C GLN A 374 -5.82 2.25 2.52
N MET A 375 -6.51 2.66 1.44
CA MET A 375 -7.54 3.69 1.50
C MET A 375 -8.76 3.22 2.28
N ILE A 376 -9.27 2.04 2.03
CA ILE A 376 -10.42 1.47 2.74
C ILE A 376 -10.14 1.45 4.25
N HIS A 377 -8.98 1.00 4.66
CA HIS A 377 -8.59 0.89 6.06
C HIS A 377 -8.33 2.25 6.75
N ARG A 378 -8.59 3.39 6.08
CA ARG A 378 -8.66 4.70 6.78
C ARG A 378 -9.96 4.87 7.53
N CYS A 379 -11.06 4.30 7.03
CA CYS A 379 -12.38 4.33 7.64
C CYS A 379 -12.80 2.95 8.18
N TRP A 380 -12.59 1.88 7.42
CA TRP A 380 -12.91 0.51 7.80
C TRP A 380 -11.79 -0.10 8.63
N ARG A 381 -11.92 -0.02 9.93
CA ARG A 381 -10.93 -0.53 10.89
C ARG A 381 -11.52 -0.63 12.28
N LEU A 382 -10.80 -1.29 13.20
CA LEU A 382 -11.15 -1.39 14.60
C LEU A 382 -11.44 0.00 15.21
N GLY A 383 -12.55 0.10 15.95
CA GLY A 383 -13.03 1.35 16.55
C GLY A 383 -13.99 2.17 15.69
N GLN A 384 -14.25 1.80 14.43
CA GLN A 384 -15.34 2.38 13.65
C GLN A 384 -16.68 1.84 14.15
N LYS A 385 -17.58 2.73 14.54
CA LYS A 385 -18.89 2.38 15.15
C LYS A 385 -20.05 2.28 14.15
N ARG A 386 -19.83 2.69 12.91
CA ARG A 386 -20.85 2.71 11.85
C ARG A 386 -20.49 1.75 10.73
N PRO A 387 -21.49 1.14 10.05
CA PRO A 387 -21.21 0.42 8.81
C PRO A 387 -20.41 1.27 7.84
N THR A 388 -19.33 0.70 7.28
CA THR A 388 -18.48 1.43 6.34
C THR A 388 -18.96 1.19 4.92
N LYS A 389 -19.17 2.27 4.18
CA LYS A 389 -19.59 2.24 2.78
C LYS A 389 -18.45 2.61 1.84
N ILE A 390 -18.16 1.72 0.92
CA ILE A 390 -17.22 1.95 -0.17
C ILE A 390 -18.01 2.07 -1.46
N VAL A 391 -17.84 3.17 -2.17
CA VAL A 391 -18.51 3.41 -3.45
C VAL A 391 -17.45 3.49 -4.55
N VAL A 392 -17.61 2.70 -5.59
CA VAL A 392 -16.75 2.75 -6.77
C VAL A 392 -17.57 3.28 -7.93
N LEU A 393 -17.19 4.45 -8.45
CA LEU A 393 -17.81 5.02 -9.64
C LEU A 393 -17.08 4.54 -10.88
N GLU A 394 -17.76 3.83 -11.76
CA GLU A 394 -17.18 3.34 -13.02
C GLU A 394 -18.07 3.66 -14.22
N HIS A 395 -17.46 4.08 -15.32
CA HIS A 395 -18.14 4.20 -16.61
C HIS A 395 -18.33 2.83 -17.25
N ASN A 396 -19.57 2.57 -17.71
CA ASN A 396 -19.89 1.31 -18.38
C ASN A 396 -19.06 1.10 -19.65
N ASP A 397 -18.68 -0.15 -19.89
CA ASP A 397 -17.99 -0.62 -21.12
C ASP A 397 -16.66 0.10 -21.38
N THR A 398 -15.98 0.56 -20.32
CA THR A 398 -14.70 1.25 -20.42
C THR A 398 -13.57 0.49 -19.72
N VAL A 399 -12.36 1.03 -19.81
CA VAL A 399 -11.18 0.53 -19.09
C VAL A 399 -11.37 0.52 -17.57
N GLU A 400 -12.31 1.29 -17.02
CA GLU A 400 -12.54 1.35 -15.57
C GLU A 400 -13.07 0.03 -15.02
N GLN A 401 -13.90 -0.69 -15.78
CA GLN A 401 -14.31 -2.05 -15.40
C GLN A 401 -13.14 -3.02 -15.37
N GLN A 402 -12.20 -2.89 -16.29
CA GLN A 402 -10.97 -3.71 -16.29
C GLN A 402 -10.08 -3.37 -15.09
N ILE A 403 -10.01 -2.10 -14.70
CA ILE A 403 -9.27 -1.65 -13.50
C ILE A 403 -9.90 -2.27 -12.24
N TRP A 404 -11.23 -2.19 -12.11
CA TRP A 404 -11.94 -2.75 -10.98
C TRP A 404 -11.78 -4.27 -10.90
N LEU A 405 -11.96 -4.98 -12.01
CA LEU A 405 -11.75 -6.43 -12.08
C LEU A 405 -10.31 -6.82 -11.65
N ALA A 406 -9.31 -6.06 -12.10
CA ALA A 406 -7.92 -6.31 -11.70
C ALA A 406 -7.70 -6.11 -10.20
N VAL A 407 -8.34 -5.12 -9.57
CA VAL A 407 -8.28 -4.89 -8.12
C VAL A 407 -8.97 -6.04 -7.37
N GLN A 408 -10.15 -6.47 -7.80
CA GLN A 408 -10.89 -7.59 -7.19
C GLN A 408 -10.14 -8.91 -7.29
N THR A 409 -9.54 -9.22 -8.43
CA THR A 409 -8.75 -10.44 -8.63
C THR A 409 -7.58 -10.49 -7.66
N LYS A 410 -6.86 -9.38 -7.50
CA LYS A 410 -5.75 -9.29 -6.55
C LYS A 410 -6.22 -9.42 -5.09
N GLN A 411 -7.39 -8.90 -4.76
CA GLN A 411 -8.01 -9.04 -3.45
C GLN A 411 -8.37 -10.50 -3.16
N SER A 412 -8.98 -11.20 -4.10
CA SER A 412 -9.34 -12.62 -3.95
C SER A 412 -8.12 -13.50 -3.72
N ILE A 413 -7.05 -13.28 -4.47
CA ILE A 413 -5.77 -13.98 -4.29
C ILE A 413 -5.15 -13.67 -2.93
N HIS A 414 -5.19 -12.40 -2.49
CA HIS A 414 -4.69 -12.01 -1.18
C HIS A 414 -5.47 -12.71 -0.06
N ASN A 415 -6.80 -12.66 -0.11
CA ASN A 415 -7.67 -13.30 0.90
C ASN A 415 -7.46 -14.82 0.95
N MET A 416 -7.35 -15.49 -0.20
CA MET A 416 -7.03 -16.91 -0.28
C MET A 416 -5.70 -17.21 0.42
N TYR A 417 -4.69 -16.40 0.20
CA TYR A 417 -3.38 -16.55 0.81
C TYR A 417 -3.42 -16.40 2.33
N MET A 418 -4.12 -15.37 2.82
CA MET A 418 -4.31 -15.16 4.26
C MET A 418 -5.12 -16.29 4.91
N SER A 419 -6.14 -16.84 4.22
CA SER A 419 -6.98 -17.93 4.74
C SER A 419 -6.24 -19.27 4.82
N ILE A 420 -5.38 -19.59 3.87
CA ILE A 420 -4.56 -20.81 3.91
C ILE A 420 -3.65 -20.82 5.13
N LYS A 421 -3.21 -19.65 5.59
CA LYS A 421 -2.34 -19.49 6.75
C LYS A 421 -3.06 -19.51 8.10
N ARG A 422 -4.41 -19.50 8.11
CA ARG A 422 -5.22 -19.63 9.33
C ARG A 422 -5.37 -21.08 9.81
N THR A 423 -5.25 -22.04 8.90
CA THR A 423 -5.54 -23.45 9.14
C THR A 423 -4.35 -24.27 9.64
N ASN A 424 -3.21 -23.64 9.80
CA ASN A 424 -1.98 -24.22 10.37
C ASN A 424 -1.56 -23.46 11.62
#